data_59f3c3fffc1454199a7b8d87f4d54d53
#
_entry.id   59f3c3fffc1454199a7b8d87f4d54d53
#
_cell.length_a   1.000
_cell.length_b   1.000
_cell.length_c   1.000
_cell.angle_alpha   90.00
_cell.angle_beta   90.00
_cell.angle_gamma   90.00
#
_symmetry.space_group_name_H-M   'P 1'
#
loop_
_entity.id
_entity.type
_entity.pdbx_description
1 polymer ?
#
loop_
_entity_poly.entity_id
_entity_poly.type
_entity_poly.pdbx_seq_one_letter_code
_entity_poly.pdbx_strand_id
1 'polypeptide(L)'
;HMKGKSRYENARRVLGGLFGVTLMLWICIQFYMFPLNFMSTAYFIFGFIQAITGYMNVVFYDQEHFTVSESDYPNISSDPTKLVVYFSRMGYTKKRALEAADRTGAEIYEVRAAERTSGTLGFWWCGRYGMHRWAMPIEDIGVQLEKYDHVTVCSPVWVFNLCAPMREFCKKASGRIRSADYILVHHQKSLYANAADEMDRLLGLKDTLAVSICCREGRYLKQVRIR
;
A
#
# COMPACT_ATOMS: atom_id res chain seq x y z
N HIS A 1 10.50 5.79 -19.36
CA HIS A 1 9.24 6.19 -18.67
C HIS A 1 7.97 5.96 -19.50
N MET A 2 8.02 5.96 -20.85
CA MET A 2 6.85 5.69 -21.70
C MET A 2 6.51 4.20 -21.88
N LYS A 3 7.49 3.28 -21.74
CA LYS A 3 7.27 1.82 -21.91
C LYS A 3 6.33 1.21 -20.87
N GLY A 4 6.39 1.64 -19.60
CA GLY A 4 5.54 1.11 -18.54
C GLY A 4 4.06 1.49 -18.69
N LYS A 5 3.77 2.71 -19.15
CA LYS A 5 2.39 3.17 -19.37
C LYS A 5 1.69 2.37 -20.46
N SER A 6 2.37 2.08 -21.57
CA SER A 6 1.80 1.32 -22.68
C SER A 6 1.52 -0.14 -22.28
N ARG A 7 2.37 -0.74 -21.44
CA ARG A 7 2.23 -2.13 -20.98
C ARG A 7 1.04 -2.29 -20.03
N TYR A 8 0.88 -1.37 -19.08
CA TYR A 8 -0.26 -1.34 -18.16
C TYR A 8 -1.58 -1.07 -18.90
N GLU A 9 -1.62 -0.10 -19.82
CA GLU A 9 -2.81 0.19 -20.63
C GLU A 9 -3.18 -1.00 -21.52
N ASN A 10 -2.20 -1.66 -22.12
CA ASN A 10 -2.44 -2.85 -22.95
C ASN A 10 -2.93 -4.01 -22.10
N ALA A 11 -2.33 -4.28 -20.94
CA ALA A 11 -2.81 -5.29 -20.00
C ALA A 11 -4.25 -5.01 -19.56
N ARG A 12 -4.58 -3.78 -19.21
CA ARG A 12 -5.92 -3.37 -18.83
C ARG A 12 -6.94 -3.57 -19.97
N ARG A 13 -6.57 -3.26 -21.23
CA ARG A 13 -7.42 -3.48 -22.40
C ARG A 13 -7.64 -4.95 -22.67
N VAL A 14 -6.57 -5.76 -22.63
CA VAL A 14 -6.65 -7.22 -22.84
C VAL A 14 -7.52 -7.86 -21.75
N LEU A 15 -7.33 -7.49 -20.50
CA LEU A 15 -8.10 -8.03 -19.37
C LEU A 15 -9.56 -7.57 -19.38
N GLY A 16 -9.82 -6.32 -19.75
CA GLY A 16 -11.18 -5.81 -19.96
C GLY A 16 -11.87 -6.54 -21.11
N GLY A 17 -11.15 -6.81 -22.20
CA GLY A 17 -11.65 -7.62 -23.32
C GLY A 17 -11.94 -9.07 -22.91
N LEU A 18 -11.02 -9.73 -22.21
CA LEU A 18 -11.20 -11.09 -21.69
C LEU A 18 -12.38 -11.16 -20.71
N PHE A 19 -12.51 -10.20 -19.81
CA PHE A 19 -13.65 -10.10 -18.90
C PHE A 19 -14.97 -9.95 -19.67
N GLY A 20 -15.01 -9.07 -20.68
CA GLY A 20 -16.17 -8.87 -21.53
C GLY A 20 -16.56 -10.14 -22.28
N VAL A 21 -15.60 -10.85 -22.87
CA VAL A 21 -15.82 -12.13 -23.55
C VAL A 21 -16.34 -13.20 -22.57
N THR A 22 -15.72 -13.31 -21.40
CA THR A 22 -16.14 -14.27 -20.37
C THR A 22 -17.57 -13.99 -19.88
N LEU A 23 -17.91 -12.70 -19.68
CA LEU A 23 -19.26 -12.29 -19.30
C LEU A 23 -20.28 -12.60 -20.39
N MET A 24 -19.97 -12.32 -21.65
CA MET A 24 -20.84 -12.64 -22.79
C MET A 24 -21.06 -14.13 -22.94
N LEU A 25 -20.01 -14.94 -22.83
CA LEU A 25 -20.10 -16.40 -22.85
C LEU A 25 -20.98 -16.91 -21.70
N TRP A 26 -20.81 -16.36 -20.51
CA TRP A 26 -21.63 -16.72 -19.36
C TRP A 26 -23.10 -16.39 -19.57
N ILE A 27 -23.42 -15.19 -20.09
CA ILE A 27 -24.78 -14.78 -20.45
C ILE A 27 -25.37 -15.75 -21.49
N CYS A 28 -24.63 -16.06 -22.55
CA CYS A 28 -25.09 -17.01 -23.57
C CYS A 28 -25.35 -18.38 -22.96
N ILE A 29 -24.45 -18.90 -22.12
CA ILE A 29 -24.66 -20.21 -21.45
C ILE A 29 -25.88 -20.18 -20.54
N GLN A 30 -26.11 -19.11 -19.78
CA GLN A 30 -27.29 -18.95 -18.93
C GLN A 30 -28.58 -18.96 -19.74
N PHE A 31 -28.62 -18.32 -20.92
CA PHE A 31 -29.81 -18.28 -21.76
C PHE A 31 -30.11 -19.62 -22.47
N TYR A 32 -29.06 -20.33 -22.90
CA TYR A 32 -29.24 -21.55 -23.72
C TYR A 32 -29.11 -22.87 -22.96
N MET A 33 -28.49 -22.87 -21.78
CA MET A 33 -28.12 -24.06 -21.03
C MET A 33 -28.68 -24.04 -19.60
N PHE A 34 -29.92 -23.64 -19.43
CA PHE A 34 -30.58 -23.50 -18.13
C PHE A 34 -30.38 -24.67 -17.14
N PRO A 35 -30.32 -25.96 -17.58
CA PRO A 35 -30.06 -27.07 -16.66
C PRO A 35 -28.62 -27.12 -16.08
N LEU A 36 -27.68 -26.34 -16.64
CA LEU A 36 -26.27 -26.37 -16.28
C LEU A 36 -25.83 -25.14 -15.45
N ASN A 37 -26.78 -24.50 -14.77
CA ASN A 37 -26.50 -23.25 -14.00
C ASN A 37 -25.30 -23.34 -13.05
N PHE A 38 -25.10 -24.46 -12.40
CA PHE A 38 -23.95 -24.67 -11.49
C PHE A 38 -22.62 -24.60 -12.25
N MET A 39 -22.52 -25.29 -13.38
CA MET A 39 -21.30 -25.33 -14.18
C MET A 39 -20.99 -23.95 -14.80
N SER A 40 -21.99 -23.26 -15.33
CA SER A 40 -21.82 -21.94 -15.91
C SER A 40 -21.36 -20.90 -14.87
N THR A 41 -21.93 -20.97 -13.66
CA THR A 41 -21.52 -20.13 -12.54
C THR A 41 -20.07 -20.42 -12.11
N ALA A 42 -19.70 -21.72 -12.03
CA ALA A 42 -18.34 -22.14 -11.72
C ALA A 42 -17.33 -21.64 -12.78
N TYR A 43 -17.65 -21.74 -14.06
CA TYR A 43 -16.82 -21.19 -15.15
C TYR A 43 -16.67 -19.67 -15.09
N PHE A 44 -17.74 -18.95 -14.77
CA PHE A 44 -17.67 -17.50 -14.60
C PHE A 44 -16.75 -17.11 -13.44
N ILE A 45 -16.93 -17.73 -12.28
CA ILE A 45 -16.09 -17.48 -11.08
C ILE A 45 -14.62 -17.79 -11.39
N PHE A 46 -14.35 -18.94 -12.03
CA PHE A 46 -12.99 -19.33 -12.38
C PHE A 46 -12.34 -18.36 -13.39
N GLY A 47 -13.06 -17.97 -14.44
CA GLY A 47 -12.58 -16.99 -15.41
C GLY A 47 -12.36 -15.61 -14.80
N PHE A 48 -13.21 -15.19 -13.87
CA PHE A 48 -13.06 -13.95 -13.14
C PHE A 48 -11.81 -13.98 -12.23
N ILE A 49 -11.60 -15.07 -11.50
CA ILE A 49 -10.40 -15.25 -10.67
C ILE A 49 -9.14 -15.25 -11.53
N GLN A 50 -9.13 -15.94 -12.67
CA GLN A 50 -8.01 -15.94 -13.60
C GLN A 50 -7.70 -14.54 -14.16
N ALA A 51 -8.73 -13.78 -14.56
CA ALA A 51 -8.57 -12.44 -15.09
C ALA A 51 -7.98 -11.50 -14.03
N ILE A 52 -8.50 -11.54 -12.79
CA ILE A 52 -7.95 -10.75 -11.67
C ILE A 52 -6.52 -11.16 -11.36
N THR A 53 -6.24 -12.47 -11.28
CA THR A 53 -4.89 -12.96 -10.98
C THR A 53 -3.90 -12.56 -12.07
N GLY A 54 -4.28 -12.68 -13.33
CA GLY A 54 -3.47 -12.23 -14.46
C GLY A 54 -3.21 -10.72 -14.42
N TYR A 55 -4.24 -9.91 -14.16
CA TYR A 55 -4.10 -8.46 -13.98
C TYR A 55 -3.14 -8.12 -12.83
N MET A 56 -3.31 -8.79 -11.69
CA MET A 56 -2.46 -8.58 -10.52
C MET A 56 -1.00 -8.96 -10.81
N ASN A 57 -0.76 -10.06 -11.51
CA ASN A 57 0.61 -10.45 -11.89
C ASN A 57 1.30 -9.39 -12.76
N VAL A 58 0.58 -8.80 -13.73
CA VAL A 58 1.13 -7.72 -14.56
C VAL A 58 1.42 -6.47 -13.72
N VAL A 59 0.47 -6.07 -12.87
CA VAL A 59 0.62 -4.91 -11.97
C VAL A 59 1.81 -5.13 -11.03
N PHE A 60 1.94 -6.33 -10.45
CA PHE A 60 3.04 -6.63 -9.54
C PHE A 60 4.38 -6.71 -10.25
N TYR A 61 4.45 -7.25 -11.46
CA TYR A 61 5.66 -7.25 -12.25
C TYR A 61 6.18 -5.82 -12.49
N ASP A 62 5.30 -4.90 -12.91
CA ASP A 62 5.69 -3.51 -13.13
C ASP A 62 6.09 -2.81 -11.81
N GLN A 63 5.54 -3.23 -10.68
CA GLN A 63 5.80 -2.67 -9.35
C GLN A 63 7.05 -3.24 -8.68
N GLU A 64 7.35 -4.51 -8.88
CA GLU A 64 8.60 -5.13 -8.41
C GLU A 64 9.83 -4.51 -9.08
N HIS A 65 9.65 -3.88 -10.25
CA HIS A 65 10.70 -3.15 -10.96
C HIS A 65 10.73 -1.64 -10.62
N PHE A 66 9.87 -1.17 -9.74
CA PHE A 66 9.94 0.18 -9.20
C PHE A 66 11.00 0.22 -8.09
N THR A 67 12.23 0.35 -8.51
CA THR A 67 13.38 0.46 -7.61
C THR A 67 13.65 1.92 -7.25
N VAL A 68 13.91 2.17 -5.98
CA VAL A 68 14.34 3.49 -5.48
C VAL A 68 15.65 3.25 -4.73
N SER A 69 16.70 3.96 -5.14
CA SER A 69 18.00 3.89 -4.48
C SER A 69 18.08 4.92 -3.36
N GLU A 70 18.64 4.55 -2.23
CA GLU A 70 18.91 5.47 -1.12
C GLU A 70 20.06 6.43 -1.48
N SER A 71 20.95 6.03 -2.40
CA SER A 71 22.04 6.87 -2.90
C SER A 71 21.59 8.16 -3.57
N ASP A 72 20.32 8.22 -4.02
CA ASP A 72 19.73 9.41 -4.65
C ASP A 72 19.31 10.49 -3.63
N TYR A 73 19.49 10.21 -2.32
CA TYR A 73 19.04 11.04 -1.19
C TYR A 73 20.18 11.30 -0.21
N PRO A 74 21.09 12.22 -0.52
CA PRO A 74 22.37 12.38 0.20
C PRO A 74 22.24 12.98 1.61
N ASN A 75 21.12 13.63 1.95
CA ASN A 75 20.95 14.29 3.24
C ASN A 75 20.34 13.38 4.33
N ILE A 76 20.00 12.13 4.00
CA ILE A 76 19.47 11.18 4.98
C ILE A 76 20.49 10.99 6.11
N SER A 77 19.99 10.96 7.35
CA SER A 77 20.79 10.82 8.58
C SER A 77 21.70 12.01 8.91
N SER A 78 21.48 13.18 8.32
CA SER A 78 22.20 14.41 8.69
C SER A 78 21.68 15.04 10.01
N ASP A 79 20.45 14.74 10.42
CA ASP A 79 19.82 15.14 11.68
C ASP A 79 19.38 13.90 12.49
N PRO A 80 20.20 13.44 13.45
CA PRO A 80 19.93 12.22 14.21
C PRO A 80 18.80 12.38 15.25
N THR A 81 18.21 13.55 15.39
CA THR A 81 17.07 13.80 16.28
C THR A 81 15.72 13.47 15.64
N LYS A 82 15.71 13.21 14.33
CA LYS A 82 14.52 12.92 13.55
C LYS A 82 14.57 11.52 12.95
N LEU A 83 13.42 10.89 12.86
CA LEU A 83 13.28 9.56 12.25
C LEU A 83 12.11 9.56 11.25
N VAL A 84 12.32 8.94 10.10
CA VAL A 84 11.26 8.57 9.19
C VAL A 84 11.05 7.06 9.27
N VAL A 85 9.87 6.63 9.69
CA VAL A 85 9.47 5.23 9.75
C VAL A 85 8.52 4.92 8.60
N TYR A 86 8.75 3.84 7.87
CA TYR A 86 7.86 3.48 6.79
C TYR A 86 7.66 1.97 6.65
N PHE A 87 6.54 1.61 6.05
CA PHE A 87 6.31 0.31 5.43
C PHE A 87 5.98 0.52 3.96
N SER A 88 6.57 -0.28 3.10
CA SER A 88 6.26 -0.21 1.66
C SER A 88 6.22 -1.59 1.04
N ARG A 89 5.07 -1.94 0.44
CA ARG A 89 4.92 -3.21 -0.28
C ARG A 89 5.50 -3.14 -1.70
N MET A 90 5.42 -1.97 -2.34
CA MET A 90 5.67 -1.80 -3.77
C MET A 90 6.62 -0.65 -4.10
N GLY A 91 7.34 -0.14 -3.12
CA GLY A 91 8.29 0.96 -3.32
C GLY A 91 7.69 2.37 -3.28
N TYR A 92 6.39 2.57 -3.51
CA TYR A 92 5.82 3.91 -3.59
C TYR A 92 5.88 4.68 -2.27
N THR A 93 5.57 4.01 -1.17
CA THR A 93 5.71 4.61 0.17
C THR A 93 7.18 4.77 0.53
N LYS A 94 8.06 3.81 0.18
CA LYS A 94 9.51 3.92 0.35
C LYS A 94 10.04 5.20 -0.30
N LYS A 95 9.68 5.48 -1.54
CA LYS A 95 10.12 6.70 -2.24
C LYS A 95 9.72 7.96 -1.46
N ARG A 96 8.48 8.03 -0.96
CA ARG A 96 8.02 9.19 -0.18
C ARG A 96 8.71 9.30 1.18
N ALA A 97 9.02 8.17 1.79
CA ALA A 97 9.80 8.14 3.03
C ALA A 97 11.22 8.67 2.82
N LEU A 98 11.90 8.23 1.75
CA LEU A 98 13.23 8.72 1.38
C LEU A 98 13.22 10.23 1.08
N GLU A 99 12.26 10.71 0.28
CA GLU A 99 12.10 12.13 0.01
C GLU A 99 11.85 12.96 1.30
N ALA A 100 11.09 12.42 2.25
CA ALA A 100 10.84 13.07 3.53
C ALA A 100 12.10 13.07 4.42
N ALA A 101 12.82 11.96 4.46
CA ALA A 101 14.07 11.84 5.21
C ALA A 101 15.14 12.77 4.67
N ASP A 102 15.35 12.82 3.35
CA ASP A 102 16.30 13.71 2.70
C ASP A 102 15.98 15.19 2.96
N ARG A 103 14.71 15.57 2.85
CA ARG A 103 14.28 16.96 3.10
C ARG A 103 14.47 17.41 4.55
N THR A 104 14.34 16.50 5.51
CA THR A 104 14.39 16.81 6.95
C THR A 104 15.71 16.43 7.60
N GLY A 105 16.59 15.75 6.87
CA GLY A 105 17.83 15.18 7.39
C GLY A 105 17.63 13.96 8.29
N ALA A 106 16.41 13.40 8.37
CA ALA A 106 16.06 12.36 9.32
C ALA A 106 16.77 11.02 9.03
N GLU A 107 17.00 10.23 10.07
CA GLU A 107 17.30 8.81 9.94
C GLU A 107 16.08 8.08 9.34
N ILE A 108 16.29 6.93 8.69
CA ILE A 108 15.22 6.17 8.09
C ILE A 108 15.13 4.75 8.65
N TYR A 109 13.92 4.27 8.88
CA TYR A 109 13.66 2.91 9.38
C TYR A 109 12.52 2.23 8.62
N GLU A 110 12.79 1.05 8.09
CA GLU A 110 11.79 0.22 7.42
C GLU A 110 11.15 -0.78 8.39
N VAL A 111 9.84 -0.70 8.55
CA VAL A 111 9.06 -1.71 9.25
C VAL A 111 8.96 -2.95 8.37
N ARG A 112 9.42 -4.09 8.87
CA ARG A 112 9.36 -5.36 8.15
C ARG A 112 8.23 -6.22 8.68
N ALA A 113 7.36 -6.66 7.78
CA ALA A 113 6.33 -7.62 8.11
C ALA A 113 6.95 -9.00 8.32
N ALA A 114 6.56 -9.70 9.40
CA ALA A 114 6.99 -11.06 9.65
C ALA A 114 6.28 -12.08 8.74
N GLU A 115 5.21 -11.65 8.06
CA GLU A 115 4.46 -12.47 7.12
C GLU A 115 4.68 -12.05 5.67
N ARG A 116 4.32 -12.93 4.73
CA ARG A 116 4.47 -12.67 3.32
C ARG A 116 3.58 -11.53 2.84
N THR A 117 4.19 -10.48 2.28
CA THR A 117 3.50 -9.34 1.69
C THR A 117 3.68 -9.23 0.18
N SER A 118 4.64 -9.96 -0.42
CA SER A 118 5.01 -9.88 -1.82
C SER A 118 4.20 -10.82 -2.73
N GLY A 119 4.10 -10.47 -4.01
CA GLY A 119 3.42 -11.25 -5.04
C GLY A 119 1.90 -11.32 -4.88
N THR A 120 1.26 -12.14 -5.71
CA THR A 120 -0.21 -12.29 -5.75
C THR A 120 -0.77 -12.84 -4.43
N LEU A 121 -0.13 -13.87 -3.87
CA LEU A 121 -0.56 -14.45 -2.59
C LEU A 121 -0.42 -13.44 -1.44
N GLY A 122 0.71 -12.69 -1.40
CA GLY A 122 0.89 -11.62 -0.43
C GLY A 122 -0.15 -10.52 -0.57
N PHE A 123 -0.59 -10.18 -1.79
CA PHE A 123 -1.68 -9.23 -1.99
C PHE A 123 -3.00 -9.68 -1.34
N TRP A 124 -3.41 -10.91 -1.59
CA TRP A 124 -4.64 -11.47 -1.00
C TRP A 124 -4.52 -11.55 0.52
N TRP A 125 -3.35 -11.93 1.02
CA TRP A 125 -3.07 -12.01 2.45
C TRP A 125 -3.14 -10.64 3.12
N CYS A 126 -2.49 -9.64 2.55
CA CYS A 126 -2.57 -8.24 2.98
C CYS A 126 -4.01 -7.70 2.92
N GLY A 127 -4.74 -8.04 1.86
CA GLY A 127 -6.15 -7.68 1.70
C GLY A 127 -7.03 -8.24 2.81
N ARG A 128 -6.82 -9.49 3.21
CA ARG A 128 -7.52 -10.11 4.35
C ARG A 128 -7.28 -9.34 5.65
N TYR A 129 -6.02 -9.03 5.97
CA TYR A 129 -5.69 -8.22 7.14
C TYR A 129 -6.35 -6.84 7.10
N GLY A 130 -6.32 -6.20 5.93
CA GLY A 130 -6.94 -4.89 5.72
C GLY A 130 -8.46 -4.91 5.92
N MET A 131 -9.17 -5.90 5.36
CA MET A 131 -10.63 -6.04 5.50
C MET A 131 -11.06 -6.25 6.95
N HIS A 132 -10.33 -7.06 7.71
CA HIS A 132 -10.64 -7.33 9.11
C HIS A 132 -10.04 -6.29 10.07
N ARG A 133 -9.29 -5.32 9.59
CA ARG A 133 -8.56 -4.33 10.41
C ARG A 133 -7.65 -4.97 11.45
N TRP A 134 -7.10 -6.14 11.14
CA TRP A 134 -6.15 -6.80 11.99
C TRP A 134 -4.76 -6.15 11.88
N ALA A 135 -3.98 -6.23 12.95
CA ALA A 135 -2.57 -5.94 12.92
C ALA A 135 -1.81 -7.16 12.37
N MET A 136 -0.84 -6.93 11.49
CA MET A 136 0.02 -7.98 10.94
C MET A 136 1.30 -8.02 11.75
N PRO A 137 1.76 -9.20 12.20
CA PRO A 137 3.03 -9.33 12.90
C PRO A 137 4.18 -8.69 12.13
N ILE A 138 5.04 -7.98 12.85
CA ILE A 138 6.25 -7.35 12.32
C ILE A 138 7.47 -7.87 13.07
N GLU A 139 8.63 -7.77 12.43
CA GLU A 139 9.92 -7.97 13.10
C GLU A 139 10.07 -7.00 14.27
N ASP A 140 10.99 -7.28 15.18
CA ASP A 140 11.23 -6.39 16.31
C ASP A 140 11.75 -5.02 15.84
N ILE A 141 11.30 -3.97 16.53
CA ILE A 141 11.70 -2.60 16.23
C ILE A 141 13.16 -2.43 16.62
N GLY A 142 14.05 -2.42 15.61
CA GLY A 142 15.51 -2.37 15.80
C GLY A 142 16.06 -0.98 16.15
N VAL A 143 15.20 0.02 16.41
CA VAL A 143 15.60 1.38 16.76
C VAL A 143 14.99 1.81 18.09
N GLN A 144 15.72 2.63 18.84
CA GLN A 144 15.22 3.24 20.08
C GLN A 144 14.39 4.47 19.74
N LEU A 145 13.06 4.33 19.70
CA LEU A 145 12.15 5.40 19.29
C LEU A 145 12.21 6.61 20.21
N GLU A 146 12.52 6.38 21.47
CA GLU A 146 12.56 7.39 22.53
C GLU A 146 13.69 8.44 22.35
N LYS A 147 14.70 8.11 21.56
CA LYS A 147 15.83 9.03 21.28
C LYS A 147 15.46 10.16 20.31
N TYR A 148 14.38 9.98 19.53
CA TYR A 148 13.99 10.95 18.52
C TYR A 148 13.00 11.97 19.07
N ASP A 149 13.21 13.22 18.72
CA ASP A 149 12.30 14.31 19.09
C ASP A 149 11.05 14.31 18.19
N HIS A 150 11.22 13.88 16.93
CA HIS A 150 10.14 13.84 15.95
C HIS A 150 10.23 12.63 15.04
N VAL A 151 9.07 12.00 14.79
CA VAL A 151 8.96 10.80 13.93
C VAL A 151 7.96 11.06 12.81
N THR A 152 8.40 10.97 11.56
CA THR A 152 7.47 10.97 10.42
C THR A 152 7.08 9.53 10.07
N VAL A 153 5.81 9.20 10.18
CA VAL A 153 5.28 7.86 9.91
C VAL A 153 4.67 7.79 8.50
N CYS A 154 5.30 7.04 7.60
CA CYS A 154 4.85 6.87 6.22
C CYS A 154 4.16 5.51 6.05
N SER A 155 2.88 5.52 5.70
CA SER A 155 2.06 4.31 5.58
C SER A 155 1.33 4.24 4.24
N PRO A 156 1.30 3.07 3.58
CA PRO A 156 0.30 2.84 2.56
C PRO A 156 -1.09 2.65 3.19
N VAL A 157 -2.12 2.94 2.42
CA VAL A 157 -3.52 2.66 2.80
C VAL A 157 -3.95 1.35 2.16
N TRP A 158 -4.44 0.40 2.97
CA TRP A 158 -4.98 -0.87 2.53
C TRP A 158 -6.46 -0.98 2.88
N VAL A 159 -7.28 -1.33 1.90
CA VAL A 159 -8.73 -1.51 2.07
C VAL A 159 -9.34 -0.35 2.86
N PHE A 160 -9.05 0.87 2.42
CA PHE A 160 -9.54 2.15 2.98
C PHE A 160 -9.10 2.46 4.42
N ASN A 161 -8.12 1.75 4.98
CA ASN A 161 -7.66 1.89 6.36
C ASN A 161 -6.14 1.93 6.45
N LEU A 162 -5.62 2.17 7.65
CA LEU A 162 -4.21 2.01 7.98
C LEU A 162 -3.75 0.59 7.62
N CYS A 163 -2.59 0.45 6.97
CA CYS A 163 -2.07 -0.85 6.60
C CYS A 163 -1.70 -1.70 7.84
N ALA A 164 -1.85 -2.99 7.72
CA ALA A 164 -1.74 -3.90 8.83
C ALA A 164 -0.36 -3.94 9.53
N PRO A 165 0.78 -3.89 8.81
CA PRO A 165 2.10 -3.80 9.46
C PRO A 165 2.29 -2.50 10.24
N MET A 166 1.83 -1.36 9.70
CA MET A 166 1.95 -0.07 10.40
C MET A 166 1.00 0.02 11.59
N ARG A 167 -0.15 -0.67 11.53
CA ARG A 167 -1.03 -0.82 12.70
C ARG A 167 -0.32 -1.53 13.85
N GLU A 168 0.41 -2.61 13.57
CA GLU A 168 1.21 -3.30 14.59
C GLU A 168 2.36 -2.45 15.09
N PHE A 169 3.08 -1.76 14.18
CA PHE A 169 4.11 -0.80 14.57
C PHE A 169 3.57 0.24 15.53
N CYS A 170 2.45 0.91 15.20
CA CYS A 170 1.86 1.92 16.07
C CYS A 170 1.48 1.37 17.44
N LYS A 171 0.99 0.13 17.53
CA LYS A 171 0.71 -0.54 18.82
C LYS A 171 1.98 -0.73 19.63
N LYS A 172 3.05 -1.28 19.02
CA LYS A 172 4.34 -1.51 19.69
C LYS A 172 5.06 -0.21 20.04
N ALA A 173 4.81 0.88 19.31
CA ALA A 173 5.40 2.19 19.50
C ALA A 173 4.58 3.10 20.45
N SER A 174 3.45 2.62 20.97
CA SER A 174 2.57 3.39 21.85
C SER A 174 3.33 3.93 23.08
N GLY A 175 3.22 5.24 23.30
CA GLY A 175 3.91 5.93 24.40
C GLY A 175 5.43 6.08 24.25
N ARG A 176 6.02 5.62 23.14
CA ARG A 176 7.46 5.68 22.86
C ARG A 176 7.86 6.81 21.90
N ILE A 177 6.87 7.44 21.25
CA ILE A 177 7.06 8.54 20.30
C ILE A 177 6.49 9.80 20.94
N ARG A 178 7.29 10.88 20.96
CA ARG A 178 6.91 12.17 21.57
C ARG A 178 6.08 13.05 20.64
N SER A 179 6.45 13.05 19.36
CA SER A 179 5.82 13.87 18.32
C SER A 179 5.86 13.14 16.99
N ALA A 180 4.77 13.20 16.22
CA ALA A 180 4.73 12.57 14.91
C ALA A 180 3.97 13.38 13.88
N ASP A 181 4.37 13.20 12.60
CA ASP A 181 3.63 13.57 11.41
C ASP A 181 3.37 12.34 10.55
N TYR A 182 2.32 12.38 9.73
CA TYR A 182 1.90 11.23 8.94
C TYR A 182 1.93 11.52 7.44
N ILE A 183 2.44 10.56 6.67
CA ILE A 183 2.35 10.54 5.21
C ILE A 183 1.61 9.28 4.79
N LEU A 184 0.40 9.47 4.25
CA LEU A 184 -0.45 8.39 3.77
C LEU A 184 -0.36 8.29 2.25
N VAL A 185 0.08 7.14 1.74
CA VAL A 185 0.19 6.88 0.30
C VAL A 185 -0.90 5.90 -0.12
N HIS A 186 -1.68 6.27 -1.13
CA HIS A 186 -2.85 5.48 -1.54
C HIS A 186 -3.12 5.60 -3.04
N HIS A 187 -3.93 4.70 -3.57
CA HIS A 187 -4.26 4.64 -5.01
C HIS A 187 -5.50 5.45 -5.38
N GLN A 188 -6.48 5.54 -4.50
CA GLN A 188 -7.74 6.24 -4.77
C GLN A 188 -7.68 7.72 -4.40
N LYS A 189 -8.64 8.53 -4.88
CA LYS A 189 -8.67 9.99 -4.64
C LYS A 189 -9.18 10.42 -3.25
N SER A 190 -9.56 9.48 -2.39
CA SER A 190 -10.03 9.76 -1.02
C SER A 190 -8.89 10.24 -0.12
N LEU A 191 -9.21 10.96 0.95
CA LEU A 191 -8.20 11.58 1.83
C LEU A 191 -7.72 10.71 3.00
N TYR A 192 -8.49 9.69 3.39
CA TYR A 192 -8.13 8.71 4.44
C TYR A 192 -7.77 9.31 5.81
N ALA A 193 -8.50 10.34 6.25
CA ALA A 193 -8.35 10.91 7.59
C ALA A 193 -8.49 9.84 8.70
N ASN A 194 -9.36 8.86 8.50
CA ASN A 194 -9.55 7.73 9.40
C ASN A 194 -8.27 6.92 9.68
N ALA A 195 -7.36 6.83 8.71
CA ALA A 195 -6.08 6.14 8.92
C ALA A 195 -5.14 6.97 9.81
N ALA A 196 -5.15 8.30 9.66
CA ALA A 196 -4.39 9.20 10.53
C ALA A 196 -4.96 9.21 11.95
N ASP A 197 -6.30 9.24 12.09
CA ASP A 197 -6.98 9.17 13.39
C ASP A 197 -6.68 7.84 14.11
N GLU A 198 -6.60 6.74 13.36
CA GLU A 198 -6.22 5.44 13.91
C GLU A 198 -4.77 5.46 14.42
N MET A 199 -3.84 6.09 13.70
CA MET A 199 -2.44 6.23 14.16
C MET A 199 -2.36 7.04 15.44
N ASP A 200 -3.05 8.18 15.54
CA ASP A 200 -3.10 8.98 16.78
C ASP A 200 -3.58 8.17 17.97
N ARG A 201 -4.69 7.47 17.78
CA ARG A 201 -5.27 6.64 18.85
C ARG A 201 -4.32 5.53 19.29
N LEU A 202 -3.60 4.89 18.36
CA LEU A 202 -2.68 3.81 18.67
C LEU A 202 -1.38 4.30 19.31
N LEU A 203 -0.86 5.44 18.85
CA LEU A 203 0.36 6.05 19.39
C LEU A 203 0.12 6.85 20.68
N GLY A 204 -1.14 7.22 20.96
CA GLY A 204 -1.49 8.10 22.08
C GLY A 204 -1.12 9.56 21.83
N LEU A 205 -1.06 9.98 20.56
CA LEU A 205 -0.71 11.34 20.15
C LEU A 205 -1.93 12.18 19.83
N LYS A 206 -1.74 13.51 19.82
CA LYS A 206 -2.72 14.54 19.42
C LYS A 206 -1.99 15.61 18.61
N ASP A 207 -2.77 16.40 17.89
CA ASP A 207 -2.28 17.58 17.14
C ASP A 207 -1.20 17.23 16.09
N THR A 208 -1.29 16.03 15.52
CA THR A 208 -0.39 15.56 14.47
C THR A 208 -0.74 16.16 13.11
N LEU A 209 0.26 16.40 12.28
CA LEU A 209 0.04 16.76 10.88
C LEU A 209 -0.11 15.49 10.04
N ALA A 210 -1.02 15.52 9.09
CA ALA A 210 -1.21 14.40 8.18
C ALA A 210 -1.36 14.86 6.73
N VAL A 211 -0.62 14.21 5.84
CA VAL A 211 -0.63 14.44 4.40
C VAL A 211 -1.08 13.18 3.68
N SER A 212 -2.07 13.32 2.82
CA SER A 212 -2.61 12.27 1.97
C SER A 212 -2.08 12.43 0.55
N ILE A 213 -1.46 11.37 0.02
CA ILE A 213 -0.80 11.38 -1.28
C ILE A 213 -1.41 10.29 -2.18
N CYS A 214 -2.12 10.73 -3.22
CA CYS A 214 -2.62 9.82 -4.24
C CYS A 214 -1.49 9.44 -5.21
N CYS A 215 -1.15 8.15 -5.25
CA CYS A 215 -0.14 7.60 -6.14
C CYS A 215 -0.77 6.55 -7.07
N ARG A 216 -0.54 6.67 -8.37
CA ARG A 216 -0.92 5.67 -9.37
C ARG A 216 0.24 5.41 -10.30
N GLU A 217 0.55 4.16 -10.53
CA GLU A 217 1.61 3.74 -11.46
C GLU A 217 2.95 4.48 -11.20
N GLY A 218 3.31 4.64 -9.92
CA GLY A 218 4.51 5.38 -9.53
C GLY A 218 4.44 6.90 -9.67
N ARG A 219 3.30 7.45 -10.12
CA ARG A 219 3.08 8.89 -10.24
C ARG A 219 2.29 9.43 -9.08
N TYR A 220 2.76 10.48 -8.48
CA TYR A 220 2.05 11.21 -7.44
C TYR A 220 1.15 12.25 -8.08
N LEU A 221 -0.16 12.00 -8.03
CA LEU A 221 -1.16 12.80 -8.74
C LEU A 221 -1.66 13.97 -7.91
N LYS A 222 -1.77 13.80 -6.61
CA LYS A 222 -2.33 14.79 -5.70
C LYS A 222 -1.77 14.59 -4.30
N GLN A 223 -1.37 15.68 -3.69
CA GLN A 223 -0.99 15.75 -2.29
C GLN A 223 -1.91 16.74 -1.58
N VAL A 224 -2.51 16.35 -0.47
CA VAL A 224 -3.42 17.17 0.32
C VAL A 224 -3.08 17.02 1.78
N ARG A 225 -2.94 18.15 2.47
CA ARG A 225 -2.88 18.18 3.93
C ARG A 225 -4.27 17.86 4.47
N ILE A 226 -4.39 16.85 5.33
CA ILE A 226 -5.66 16.43 5.91
C ILE A 226 -5.95 17.26 7.15
N ARG A 227 -4.91 17.56 7.93
CA ARG A 227 -4.94 18.35 9.16
C ARG A 227 -3.56 18.90 9.51
#